data_8edb52de8138196ce52478580a79516d
#
_entry.id   8edb52de8138196ce52478580a79516d
#
_cell.length_a   1.000
_cell.length_b   1.000
_cell.length_c   1.000
_cell.angle_alpha   90.00
_cell.angle_beta   90.00
_cell.angle_gamma   90.00
#
_symmetry.space_group_name_H-M   'P 1'
#
loop_
_entity.id
_entity.type
_entity.pdbx_description
1 polymer ?
#
loop_
_entity_poly.entity_id
_entity_poly.type
_entity_poly.pdbx_seq_one_letter_code
_entity_poly.pdbx_strand_id
1 'polypeptide(L)'
;KNGNYCANITDADPVGDCGTWIGYATYIGKRNVEGGPRQDHIAVDAGRMVMGLKGDLGIGDWEYDFSYLYGKTNSSSFYQNDMSADKLLTVIEGGTAKTDYNVFEYNGVTPAMAAEVGIVGSMKGTNEIEGFDIALSGTTYIQVPGAPAPVSMVVGASQSDRTYDRLPDSAYAEGLLLGFGGAVKGVSGTISVDEFYLEAAVPLMEGLTGDVAFRSSDYEISGSSNTSRVSLSYVMNDMAKFRVGFNSAERAPSVANYFIPSSQGLWEGTDNCAGSTPVYTAAQCANTGMTAAQYGNVTLSPASQYYNRGGGNPDLIPEEAETTTIGVVLDFENGVT
;
A
#
# COMPACT_ATOMS: atom_id res chain seq x y z
N LYS A 1 14.78 33.50 0.75
CA LYS A 1 14.83 34.68 1.63
C LYS A 1 13.41 35.02 2.02
N ASN A 2 13.14 35.17 3.31
CA ASN A 2 12.01 35.93 3.78
C ASN A 2 12.02 37.24 3.02
N GLY A 3 11.01 37.47 2.17
CA GLY A 3 10.86 38.75 1.51
C GLY A 3 10.81 39.82 2.58
N ASN A 4 11.83 40.68 2.64
CA ASN A 4 11.80 41.79 3.56
C ASN A 4 10.95 42.89 2.92
N TYR A 5 9.86 43.20 3.53
CA TYR A 5 8.99 44.30 3.13
C TYR A 5 9.20 45.48 4.07
N CYS A 6 9.07 46.69 3.52
CA CYS A 6 9.03 47.87 4.37
C CYS A 6 7.73 47.85 5.20
N ALA A 7 7.81 48.15 6.48
CA ALA A 7 6.65 48.41 7.30
C ALA A 7 5.92 49.68 6.84
N ASN A 8 4.60 49.73 7.09
CA ASN A 8 3.77 50.95 6.84
C ASN A 8 3.66 51.37 5.37
N ILE A 9 3.70 50.46 4.41
CA ILE A 9 3.37 50.79 3.02
C ILE A 9 1.86 51.13 2.93
N THR A 10 1.56 52.27 2.38
CA THR A 10 0.19 52.75 2.12
C THR A 10 0.04 53.16 0.66
N ASP A 11 -1.22 53.32 0.19
CA ASP A 11 -1.50 53.84 -1.17
C ASP A 11 -0.93 55.25 -1.38
N ALA A 12 -0.79 56.03 -0.30
CA ALA A 12 -0.22 57.39 -0.31
C ALA A 12 1.35 57.38 -0.21
N ASP A 13 1.94 56.31 0.33
CA ASP A 13 3.37 56.13 0.40
C ASP A 13 3.70 54.65 0.02
N PRO A 14 3.87 54.36 -1.26
CA PRO A 14 4.14 53.03 -1.74
C PRO A 14 5.54 52.51 -1.40
N VAL A 15 6.46 53.35 -0.93
CA VAL A 15 7.78 52.97 -0.48
C VAL A 15 7.83 52.68 1.01
N GLY A 16 6.97 53.36 1.79
CA GLY A 16 6.86 53.21 3.23
C GLY A 16 8.16 53.53 4.00
N ASP A 17 8.12 53.39 5.31
CA ASP A 17 9.31 53.50 6.17
C ASP A 17 10.08 52.16 6.15
N CYS A 18 11.20 52.16 5.43
CA CYS A 18 12.07 51.00 5.33
C CYS A 18 13.10 50.91 6.49
N GLY A 19 12.95 51.70 7.55
CA GLY A 19 13.79 51.62 8.73
C GLY A 19 13.63 50.31 9.54
N THR A 20 12.43 49.69 9.45
CA THR A 20 12.12 48.41 10.10
C THR A 20 11.65 47.39 9.08
N TRP A 21 12.47 46.38 8.79
CA TRP A 21 12.15 45.31 7.89
C TRP A 21 11.39 44.18 8.62
N ILE A 22 10.22 43.82 8.14
CA ILE A 22 9.45 42.67 8.62
C ILE A 22 9.61 41.57 7.58
N GLY A 23 10.05 40.38 8.01
CA GLY A 23 10.14 39.21 7.16
C GLY A 23 8.77 38.53 7.03
N TYR A 24 8.31 38.35 5.81
CA TYR A 24 7.11 37.54 5.52
C TYR A 24 7.46 36.31 4.67
N ALA A 25 6.84 35.19 4.99
CA ALA A 25 6.88 34.04 4.11
C ALA A 25 5.91 34.24 2.95
N THR A 26 6.38 34.14 1.72
CA THR A 26 5.56 34.26 0.51
C THR A 26 5.46 32.90 -0.16
N TYR A 27 4.24 32.47 -0.43
CA TYR A 27 4.02 31.27 -1.24
C TYR A 27 4.08 31.64 -2.73
N ILE A 28 4.89 30.87 -3.48
CA ILE A 28 5.02 30.99 -4.93
C ILE A 28 4.56 29.68 -5.57
N GLY A 29 3.47 29.73 -6.32
CA GLY A 29 2.97 28.59 -7.10
C GLY A 29 3.38 28.73 -8.56
N LYS A 30 4.52 28.09 -8.96
CA LYS A 30 4.98 28.09 -10.35
C LYS A 30 5.11 26.65 -10.87
N ARG A 31 4.54 26.37 -12.05
CA ARG A 31 4.82 25.14 -12.79
C ARG A 31 6.17 25.25 -13.48
N ASN A 32 6.98 24.18 -13.42
CA ASN A 32 8.29 24.12 -14.09
C ASN A 32 8.12 23.75 -15.58
N VAL A 33 7.43 24.61 -16.33
CA VAL A 33 7.16 24.36 -17.76
C VAL A 33 8.43 24.40 -18.60
N GLU A 34 9.43 25.20 -18.17
CA GLU A 34 10.72 25.35 -18.83
C GLU A 34 11.59 24.10 -18.70
N GLY A 35 11.42 23.31 -17.64
CA GLY A 35 12.09 22.03 -17.41
C GLY A 35 11.38 20.83 -18.07
N GLY A 36 10.23 21.06 -18.69
CA GLY A 36 9.40 20.03 -19.28
C GLY A 36 8.48 19.31 -18.31
N PRO A 37 7.59 18.44 -18.79
CA PRO A 37 6.68 17.67 -17.96
C PRO A 37 7.45 16.67 -17.10
N ARG A 38 7.05 16.52 -15.84
CA ARG A 38 7.54 15.44 -14.98
C ARG A 38 7.16 14.10 -15.58
N GLN A 39 8.07 13.13 -15.54
CA GLN A 39 7.89 11.80 -16.09
C GLN A 39 8.37 10.76 -15.09
N ASP A 40 7.66 9.65 -15.01
CA ASP A 40 8.10 8.48 -14.27
C ASP A 40 8.18 7.30 -15.25
N HIS A 41 9.39 6.79 -15.46
CA HIS A 41 9.65 5.63 -16.29
C HIS A 41 9.78 4.41 -15.41
N ILE A 42 8.79 3.54 -15.47
CA ILE A 42 8.72 2.32 -14.65
C ILE A 42 8.99 1.12 -15.55
N ALA A 43 9.98 0.30 -15.16
CA ALA A 43 10.21 -1.02 -15.73
C ALA A 43 10.00 -2.09 -14.66
N VAL A 44 9.36 -3.18 -15.05
CA VAL A 44 9.07 -4.32 -14.17
C VAL A 44 9.43 -5.60 -14.90
N ASP A 45 10.28 -6.42 -14.26
CA ASP A 45 10.64 -7.75 -14.72
C ASP A 45 10.18 -8.77 -13.68
N ALA A 46 9.47 -9.81 -14.11
CA ALA A 46 9.00 -10.85 -13.22
C ALA A 46 9.35 -12.24 -13.77
N GLY A 47 9.79 -13.11 -12.87
CA GLY A 47 10.06 -14.52 -13.16
C GLY A 47 9.44 -15.41 -12.08
N ARG A 48 8.96 -16.57 -12.49
CA ARG A 48 8.42 -17.60 -11.60
C ARG A 48 8.87 -18.97 -12.05
N MET A 49 9.28 -19.79 -11.10
CA MET A 49 9.62 -21.20 -11.27
C MET A 49 8.80 -22.05 -10.29
N VAL A 50 8.23 -23.14 -10.77
CA VAL A 50 7.54 -24.12 -9.95
C VAL A 50 8.06 -25.49 -10.34
N MET A 51 8.44 -26.28 -9.34
CA MET A 51 8.79 -27.69 -9.50
C MET A 51 7.88 -28.52 -8.59
N GLY A 52 7.41 -29.66 -9.07
CA GLY A 52 6.53 -30.51 -8.28
C GLY A 52 6.77 -31.99 -8.54
N LEU A 53 6.36 -32.78 -7.57
CA LEU A 53 6.33 -34.24 -7.61
C LEU A 53 4.95 -34.69 -7.12
N LYS A 54 4.27 -35.48 -7.92
CA LYS A 54 2.98 -36.07 -7.56
C LYS A 54 3.00 -37.56 -7.82
N GLY A 55 2.36 -38.34 -6.95
CA GLY A 55 2.26 -39.79 -7.14
C GLY A 55 1.40 -40.48 -6.10
N ASP A 56 1.17 -41.76 -6.33
CA ASP A 56 0.40 -42.64 -5.44
C ASP A 56 1.26 -43.04 -4.22
N LEU A 57 0.64 -43.08 -3.04
CA LEU A 57 1.28 -43.59 -1.83
C LEU A 57 1.24 -45.12 -1.73
N GLY A 58 0.45 -45.80 -2.58
CA GLY A 58 0.25 -47.23 -2.51
C GLY A 58 -0.66 -47.67 -1.34
N ILE A 59 -1.39 -46.74 -0.74
CA ILE A 59 -2.33 -46.98 0.37
C ILE A 59 -3.71 -46.50 -0.06
N GLY A 60 -4.55 -47.44 -0.51
CA GLY A 60 -5.88 -47.10 -1.07
C GLY A 60 -5.75 -46.21 -2.29
N ASP A 61 -6.46 -45.09 -2.31
CA ASP A 61 -6.42 -44.05 -3.33
C ASP A 61 -5.63 -42.79 -2.89
N TRP A 62 -4.79 -42.91 -1.87
CA TRP A 62 -4.02 -41.79 -1.37
C TRP A 62 -2.89 -41.39 -2.30
N GLU A 63 -2.84 -40.11 -2.62
CA GLU A 63 -1.82 -39.48 -3.42
C GLU A 63 -1.03 -38.45 -2.59
N TYR A 64 0.22 -38.23 -2.96
CA TYR A 64 1.01 -37.10 -2.49
C TYR A 64 1.22 -36.09 -3.59
N ASP A 65 1.27 -34.81 -3.21
CA ASP A 65 1.65 -33.68 -4.07
C ASP A 65 2.65 -32.84 -3.30
N PHE A 66 3.83 -32.67 -3.86
CA PHE A 66 4.89 -31.80 -3.34
C PHE A 66 5.21 -30.76 -4.37
N SER A 67 5.27 -29.50 -3.98
CA SER A 67 5.72 -28.42 -4.84
C SER A 67 6.69 -27.47 -4.16
N TYR A 68 7.62 -26.96 -4.96
CA TYR A 68 8.52 -25.87 -4.62
C TYR A 68 8.22 -24.70 -5.56
N LEU A 69 8.10 -23.51 -4.98
CA LEU A 69 7.85 -22.26 -5.67
C LEU A 69 9.01 -21.30 -5.43
N TYR A 70 9.52 -20.70 -6.48
CA TYR A 70 10.34 -19.49 -6.44
C TYR A 70 9.76 -18.43 -7.37
N GLY A 71 9.58 -17.22 -6.88
CA GLY A 71 9.09 -16.09 -7.65
C GLY A 71 9.85 -14.81 -7.30
N LYS A 72 10.22 -14.04 -8.32
CA LYS A 72 10.91 -12.76 -8.12
C LYS A 72 10.37 -11.72 -9.09
N THR A 73 10.11 -10.54 -8.57
CA THR A 73 9.75 -9.35 -9.34
C THR A 73 10.72 -8.24 -9.00
N ASN A 74 11.39 -7.71 -10.02
CA ASN A 74 12.21 -6.51 -9.89
C ASN A 74 11.49 -5.34 -10.54
N SER A 75 11.54 -4.19 -9.90
CA SER A 75 11.03 -2.93 -10.43
C SER A 75 12.10 -1.86 -10.39
N SER A 76 12.08 -0.97 -11.36
CA SER A 76 12.89 0.25 -11.35
C SER A 76 12.05 1.42 -11.81
N SER A 77 12.23 2.56 -11.17
CA SER A 77 11.56 3.82 -11.48
C SER A 77 12.61 4.91 -11.65
N PHE A 78 12.43 5.74 -12.69
CA PHE A 78 13.22 6.94 -12.93
C PHE A 78 12.27 8.13 -13.06
N TYR A 79 12.28 8.98 -12.04
CA TYR A 79 11.46 10.17 -11.96
C TYR A 79 12.26 11.37 -12.44
N GLN A 80 11.84 11.96 -13.56
CA GLN A 80 12.59 12.96 -14.31
C GLN A 80 11.86 14.30 -14.37
N ASN A 81 12.61 15.37 -14.71
CA ASN A 81 12.13 16.73 -14.89
C ASN A 81 11.49 17.33 -13.63
N ASP A 82 11.93 16.88 -12.45
CA ASP A 82 11.58 17.53 -11.19
C ASP A 82 12.65 18.56 -10.80
N MET A 83 12.34 19.41 -9.83
CA MET A 83 13.25 20.40 -9.28
C MET A 83 13.83 19.91 -7.95
N SER A 84 15.14 20.12 -7.77
CA SER A 84 15.81 19.89 -6.50
C SER A 84 15.47 20.98 -5.51
N ALA A 85 14.99 20.59 -4.32
CA ALA A 85 14.69 21.50 -3.24
C ALA A 85 15.92 22.34 -2.85
N ASP A 86 17.08 21.71 -2.69
CA ASP A 86 18.32 22.36 -2.26
C ASP A 86 18.87 23.29 -3.33
N LYS A 87 18.89 22.86 -4.60
CA LYS A 87 19.35 23.71 -5.70
C LYS A 87 18.44 24.91 -5.87
N LEU A 88 17.11 24.71 -5.83
CA LEU A 88 16.16 25.80 -5.94
C LEU A 88 16.30 26.80 -4.78
N LEU A 89 16.44 26.34 -3.54
CA LEU A 89 16.70 27.18 -2.38
C LEU A 89 18.00 27.97 -2.56
N THR A 90 19.09 27.33 -2.97
CA THR A 90 20.37 27.98 -3.24
C THR A 90 20.23 29.09 -4.27
N VAL A 91 19.52 28.83 -5.35
CA VAL A 91 19.29 29.80 -6.43
C VAL A 91 18.38 30.95 -5.95
N ILE A 92 17.34 30.69 -5.15
CA ILE A 92 16.43 31.73 -4.64
C ILE A 92 17.05 32.54 -3.49
N GLU A 93 17.79 31.91 -2.59
CA GLU A 93 18.38 32.56 -1.38
C GLU A 93 19.80 33.11 -1.61
N GLY A 94 20.52 32.60 -2.59
CA GLY A 94 21.93 32.83 -2.81
C GLY A 94 22.33 34.20 -3.36
N GLY A 95 21.43 35.16 -3.49
CA GLY A 95 21.75 36.53 -3.91
C GLY A 95 21.94 36.73 -5.41
N THR A 96 22.50 35.79 -6.14
CA THR A 96 22.58 35.75 -7.62
C THR A 96 21.27 35.35 -8.26
N ALA A 97 20.45 34.64 -7.57
CA ALA A 97 19.17 34.13 -8.06
C ALA A 97 18.11 35.20 -8.35
N LYS A 98 18.28 36.41 -7.82
CA LYS A 98 17.37 37.52 -8.20
C LYS A 98 17.48 37.90 -9.67
N THR A 99 18.60 37.58 -10.30
CA THR A 99 18.86 37.83 -11.73
C THR A 99 18.71 36.55 -12.54
N ASP A 100 18.94 35.37 -11.95
CA ASP A 100 19.15 34.13 -12.68
C ASP A 100 17.94 33.16 -12.61
N TYR A 101 17.03 33.30 -11.62
CA TYR A 101 15.80 32.50 -11.53
C TYR A 101 14.62 33.37 -11.08
N ASN A 102 14.27 34.34 -11.93
CA ASN A 102 13.26 35.35 -11.57
C ASN A 102 11.84 34.84 -11.77
N VAL A 103 11.25 34.27 -10.71
CA VAL A 103 9.88 33.79 -10.71
C VAL A 103 8.81 34.89 -10.71
N PHE A 104 9.21 36.14 -10.51
CA PHE A 104 8.30 37.28 -10.45
C PHE A 104 8.13 37.99 -11.78
N GLU A 105 8.90 37.61 -12.81
CA GLU A 105 8.80 38.17 -14.14
C GLU A 105 8.24 37.16 -15.14
N TYR A 106 7.41 37.62 -16.06
CA TYR A 106 6.92 36.80 -17.16
C TYR A 106 8.09 36.35 -18.05
N ASN A 107 8.25 35.04 -18.27
CA ASN A 107 9.40 34.43 -18.92
C ASN A 107 10.75 34.73 -18.25
N GLY A 108 10.77 35.07 -16.98
CA GLY A 108 11.97 35.33 -16.20
C GLY A 108 12.78 34.06 -15.88
N VAL A 109 12.23 32.86 -16.13
CA VAL A 109 12.93 31.57 -16.03
C VAL A 109 13.15 31.02 -17.42
N THR A 110 14.39 30.66 -17.75
CA THR A 110 14.76 30.05 -19.01
C THR A 110 14.93 28.53 -18.91
N PRO A 111 14.90 27.77 -20.01
CA PRO A 111 15.20 26.33 -19.99
C PRO A 111 16.58 25.99 -19.38
N ALA A 112 17.59 26.85 -19.57
CA ALA A 112 18.92 26.67 -18.98
C ALA A 112 18.87 26.80 -17.44
N MET A 113 18.15 27.79 -16.91
CA MET A 113 17.94 27.96 -15.48
C MET A 113 17.13 26.79 -14.88
N ALA A 114 16.11 26.32 -15.59
CA ALA A 114 15.34 25.14 -15.17
C ALA A 114 16.21 23.88 -15.12
N ALA A 115 17.15 23.72 -16.05
CA ALA A 115 18.09 22.60 -16.08
C ALA A 115 19.07 22.63 -14.88
N GLU A 116 19.51 23.83 -14.41
CA GLU A 116 20.38 23.95 -13.23
C GLU A 116 19.74 23.40 -11.95
N VAL A 117 18.46 23.66 -11.76
CA VAL A 117 17.70 23.17 -10.60
C VAL A 117 17.12 21.78 -10.81
N GLY A 118 17.25 21.25 -12.02
CA GLY A 118 16.75 19.94 -12.39
C GLY A 118 17.37 18.80 -11.59
N ILE A 119 16.57 17.78 -11.31
CA ILE A 119 17.00 16.57 -10.61
C ILE A 119 16.26 15.35 -11.18
N VAL A 120 16.91 14.20 -11.11
CA VAL A 120 16.34 12.88 -11.41
C VAL A 120 16.41 12.06 -10.13
N GLY A 121 15.32 11.38 -9.80
CA GLY A 121 15.29 10.36 -8.75
C GLY A 121 15.22 8.97 -9.35
N SER A 122 15.88 8.01 -8.71
CA SER A 122 15.77 6.60 -9.07
C SER A 122 15.44 5.74 -7.86
N MET A 123 14.60 4.73 -8.09
CA MET A 123 14.21 3.79 -7.06
C MET A 123 14.16 2.38 -7.63
N LYS A 124 14.71 1.42 -6.90
CA LYS A 124 14.62 0.00 -7.22
C LYS A 124 13.80 -0.72 -6.16
N GLY A 125 13.03 -1.70 -6.60
CA GLY A 125 12.26 -2.58 -5.73
C GLY A 125 12.43 -4.03 -6.12
N THR A 126 12.43 -4.91 -5.13
CA THR A 126 12.41 -6.36 -5.32
C THR A 126 11.33 -6.95 -4.42
N ASN A 127 10.48 -7.80 -5.00
CA ASN A 127 9.62 -8.71 -4.26
C ASN A 127 10.05 -10.13 -4.60
N GLU A 128 10.27 -10.94 -3.58
CA GLU A 128 10.67 -12.34 -3.74
C GLU A 128 9.76 -13.22 -2.87
N ILE A 129 9.38 -14.35 -3.39
CA ILE A 129 8.68 -15.41 -2.67
C ILE A 129 9.36 -16.73 -2.95
N GLU A 130 9.67 -17.47 -1.90
CA GLU A 130 10.20 -18.80 -1.96
C GLU A 130 9.45 -19.69 -0.97
N GLY A 131 9.20 -20.93 -1.32
CA GLY A 131 8.53 -21.83 -0.40
C GLY A 131 8.25 -23.19 -0.98
N PHE A 132 7.79 -24.07 -0.12
CA PHE A 132 7.34 -25.41 -0.49
C PHE A 132 5.96 -25.71 0.13
N ASP A 133 5.27 -26.63 -0.50
CA ASP A 133 3.99 -27.18 -0.05
C ASP A 133 4.02 -28.70 -0.23
N ILE A 134 3.46 -29.41 0.73
CA ILE A 134 3.21 -30.84 0.65
C ILE A 134 1.78 -31.14 1.05
N ALA A 135 1.06 -31.86 0.21
CA ALA A 135 -0.29 -32.30 0.46
C ALA A 135 -0.44 -33.82 0.28
N LEU A 136 -1.24 -34.42 1.13
CA LEU A 136 -1.70 -35.81 1.01
C LEU A 136 -3.22 -35.77 0.84
N SER A 137 -3.74 -36.41 -0.19
CA SER A 137 -5.16 -36.44 -0.49
C SER A 137 -5.64 -37.87 -0.78
N GLY A 138 -6.83 -38.20 -0.32
CA GLY A 138 -7.42 -39.54 -0.56
C GLY A 138 -8.74 -39.71 0.17
N THR A 139 -9.30 -40.90 0.00
CA THR A 139 -10.53 -41.32 0.65
C THR A 139 -10.20 -42.04 1.96
N THR A 140 -10.88 -41.65 3.02
CA THR A 140 -10.75 -42.27 4.35
C THR A 140 -11.65 -43.54 4.43
N TYR A 141 -11.49 -44.30 5.53
CA TYR A 141 -12.42 -45.39 5.86
C TYR A 141 -13.66 -44.93 6.66
N ILE A 142 -13.77 -43.59 6.89
CA ILE A 142 -14.87 -43.01 7.65
C ILE A 142 -16.02 -42.75 6.69
N GLN A 143 -17.18 -43.36 6.97
CA GLN A 143 -18.41 -43.13 6.21
C GLN A 143 -19.56 -42.82 7.16
N VAL A 144 -20.27 -41.73 6.86
CA VAL A 144 -21.49 -41.39 7.60
C VAL A 144 -22.56 -42.45 7.34
N PRO A 145 -23.26 -42.93 8.36
CA PRO A 145 -24.35 -43.93 8.16
C PRO A 145 -25.40 -43.40 7.17
N GLY A 146 -25.63 -44.14 6.08
CA GLY A 146 -26.55 -43.76 5.01
C GLY A 146 -25.95 -42.84 3.92
N ALA A 147 -24.70 -42.46 4.03
CA ALA A 147 -24.02 -41.71 2.97
C ALA A 147 -23.65 -42.61 1.76
N PRO A 148 -23.62 -42.03 0.55
CA PRO A 148 -23.29 -42.79 -0.66
C PRO A 148 -21.80 -43.14 -0.80
N ALA A 149 -20.93 -42.43 -0.11
CA ALA A 149 -19.47 -42.60 -0.19
C ALA A 149 -18.77 -42.22 1.14
N PRO A 150 -17.55 -42.72 1.39
CA PRO A 150 -16.71 -42.31 2.49
C PRO A 150 -16.27 -40.83 2.37
N VAL A 151 -15.74 -40.30 3.47
CA VAL A 151 -15.14 -38.96 3.55
C VAL A 151 -13.86 -38.88 2.73
N SER A 152 -13.75 -37.92 1.82
CA SER A 152 -12.52 -37.57 1.15
C SER A 152 -11.82 -36.44 1.91
N MET A 153 -10.48 -36.50 2.02
CA MET A 153 -9.71 -35.57 2.85
C MET A 153 -8.42 -35.14 2.14
N VAL A 154 -8.00 -33.91 2.45
CA VAL A 154 -6.67 -33.40 2.15
C VAL A 154 -6.06 -32.93 3.46
N VAL A 155 -4.81 -33.26 3.69
CA VAL A 155 -3.99 -32.71 4.78
C VAL A 155 -2.68 -32.25 4.19
N GLY A 156 -2.22 -31.07 4.58
CA GLY A 156 -0.99 -30.52 4.04
C GLY A 156 -0.30 -29.55 4.97
N ALA A 157 0.94 -29.26 4.61
CA ALA A 157 1.78 -28.30 5.29
C ALA A 157 2.58 -27.50 4.24
N SER A 158 2.78 -26.23 4.50
CA SER A 158 3.59 -25.36 3.66
C SER A 158 4.48 -24.44 4.50
N GLN A 159 5.56 -24.01 3.89
CA GLN A 159 6.44 -22.96 4.43
C GLN A 159 6.74 -22.00 3.28
N SER A 160 6.70 -20.70 3.56
CA SER A 160 7.13 -19.71 2.58
C SER A 160 7.77 -18.48 3.23
N ASP A 161 8.78 -17.96 2.52
CA ASP A 161 9.45 -16.70 2.83
C ASP A 161 9.05 -15.64 1.81
N ARG A 162 8.75 -14.44 2.28
CA ARG A 162 8.37 -13.29 1.47
C ARG A 162 9.29 -12.13 1.78
N THR A 163 10.12 -11.76 0.82
CA THR A 163 11.08 -10.67 0.94
C THR A 163 10.60 -9.45 0.14
N TYR A 164 10.76 -8.29 0.73
CA TYR A 164 10.53 -7.02 0.07
C TYR A 164 11.69 -6.08 0.32
N ASP A 165 12.28 -5.58 -0.78
CA ASP A 165 13.31 -4.55 -0.75
C ASP A 165 12.87 -3.33 -1.56
N ARG A 166 13.15 -2.16 -1.01
CA ARG A 166 13.01 -0.88 -1.72
C ARG A 166 14.25 -0.03 -1.47
N LEU A 167 14.93 0.32 -2.55
CA LEU A 167 16.20 1.04 -2.53
C LEU A 167 16.06 2.35 -3.32
N PRO A 168 15.69 3.45 -2.65
CA PRO A 168 15.72 4.79 -3.25
C PRO A 168 17.15 5.31 -3.33
N ASP A 169 17.42 6.17 -4.31
CA ASP A 169 18.65 6.98 -4.33
C ASP A 169 18.59 8.15 -3.34
N SER A 170 19.67 8.97 -3.30
CA SER A 170 19.72 10.12 -2.40
C SER A 170 18.66 11.18 -2.71
N ALA A 171 18.28 11.35 -3.98
CA ALA A 171 17.25 12.31 -4.37
C ALA A 171 15.90 11.99 -3.69
N TYR A 172 15.52 10.72 -3.64
CA TYR A 172 14.36 10.26 -2.88
C TYR A 172 14.61 10.22 -1.37
N ALA A 173 15.77 9.64 -0.96
CA ALA A 173 16.04 9.37 0.45
C ALA A 173 16.17 10.64 1.31
N GLU A 174 16.61 11.74 0.71
CA GLU A 174 16.78 13.04 1.36
C GLU A 174 15.59 13.98 1.11
N GLY A 175 14.62 13.58 0.26
CA GLY A 175 13.43 14.38 -0.04
C GLY A 175 13.72 15.58 -0.93
N LEU A 176 14.70 15.46 -1.82
CA LEU A 176 15.12 16.55 -2.71
C LEU A 176 14.17 16.82 -3.87
N LEU A 177 13.27 15.86 -4.17
CA LEU A 177 12.30 15.94 -5.25
C LEU A 177 11.09 16.78 -4.83
N LEU A 178 11.02 18.03 -5.21
CA LEU A 178 9.96 18.97 -4.82
C LEU A 178 8.56 18.50 -5.22
N GLY A 179 8.43 17.95 -6.42
CA GLY A 179 7.16 17.47 -6.93
C GLY A 179 6.72 16.14 -6.35
N PHE A 180 7.63 15.39 -5.72
CA PHE A 180 7.33 14.16 -5.01
C PHE A 180 6.83 14.42 -3.57
N GLY A 181 7.32 15.48 -2.95
CA GLY A 181 6.75 16.04 -1.72
C GLY A 181 7.25 15.49 -0.40
N GLY A 182 8.26 14.61 -0.40
CA GLY A 182 8.86 14.12 0.84
C GLY A 182 9.92 13.05 0.63
N ALA A 183 10.60 12.69 1.70
CA ALA A 183 11.64 11.68 1.68
C ALA A 183 11.05 10.27 1.61
N VAL A 184 11.59 9.43 0.72
CA VAL A 184 11.30 8.00 0.67
C VAL A 184 12.48 7.24 1.22
N LYS A 185 12.29 6.55 2.33
CA LYS A 185 13.36 5.75 2.94
C LYS A 185 13.40 4.36 2.32
N GLY A 186 14.59 3.78 2.30
CA GLY A 186 14.78 2.38 1.96
C GLY A 186 14.08 1.47 2.96
N VAL A 187 13.69 0.29 2.52
CA VAL A 187 13.13 -0.76 3.35
C VAL A 187 13.64 -2.10 2.86
N SER A 188 13.96 -2.98 3.78
CA SER A 188 14.31 -4.37 3.51
C SER A 188 13.74 -5.23 4.63
N GLY A 189 13.11 -6.32 4.29
CA GLY A 189 12.58 -7.25 5.27
C GLY A 189 12.08 -8.53 4.64
N THR A 190 12.05 -9.58 5.45
CA THR A 190 11.48 -10.89 5.10
C THR A 190 10.48 -11.28 6.17
N ILE A 191 9.43 -11.96 5.79
CA ILE A 191 8.45 -12.58 6.68
C ILE A 191 8.32 -14.03 6.27
N SER A 192 8.55 -14.92 7.23
CA SER A 192 8.33 -16.36 7.10
C SER A 192 6.93 -16.72 7.61
N VAL A 193 6.31 -17.71 6.99
CA VAL A 193 5.07 -18.32 7.46
C VAL A 193 5.12 -19.83 7.31
N ASP A 194 4.79 -20.52 8.39
CA ASP A 194 4.56 -21.96 8.44
C ASP A 194 3.08 -22.24 8.53
N GLU A 195 2.56 -23.12 7.68
CA GLU A 195 1.14 -23.40 7.61
C GLU A 195 0.86 -24.90 7.68
N PHE A 196 -0.23 -25.22 8.35
CA PHE A 196 -0.85 -26.53 8.32
C PHE A 196 -2.31 -26.40 7.91
N TYR A 197 -2.80 -27.28 7.04
CA TYR A 197 -4.19 -27.26 6.61
C TYR A 197 -4.80 -28.65 6.50
N LEU A 198 -6.11 -28.69 6.71
CA LEU A 198 -6.95 -29.85 6.57
C LEU A 198 -8.24 -29.45 5.87
N GLU A 199 -8.63 -30.24 4.86
CA GLU A 199 -9.91 -30.09 4.16
C GLU A 199 -10.58 -31.46 4.07
N ALA A 200 -11.90 -31.50 4.22
CA ALA A 200 -12.66 -32.72 4.06
C ALA A 200 -14.01 -32.48 3.36
N ALA A 201 -14.31 -33.33 2.39
CA ALA A 201 -15.64 -33.45 1.80
C ALA A 201 -16.34 -34.61 2.43
N VAL A 202 -17.48 -34.34 3.07
CA VAL A 202 -18.26 -35.30 3.87
C VAL A 202 -19.60 -35.55 3.19
N PRO A 203 -19.76 -36.62 2.40
CA PRO A 203 -21.07 -37.05 1.93
C PRO A 203 -21.96 -37.38 3.13
N LEU A 204 -23.14 -36.75 3.22
CA LEU A 204 -24.06 -36.92 4.34
C LEU A 204 -25.24 -37.84 3.96
N MET A 205 -25.76 -37.63 2.77
CA MET A 205 -26.81 -38.46 2.15
C MET A 205 -26.81 -38.22 0.64
N GLU A 206 -27.65 -38.91 -0.10
CA GLU A 206 -27.78 -38.69 -1.54
C GLU A 206 -28.07 -37.24 -1.86
N GLY A 207 -27.26 -36.64 -2.71
CA GLY A 207 -27.33 -35.24 -3.11
C GLY A 207 -26.84 -34.21 -2.07
N LEU A 208 -26.57 -34.59 -0.81
CA LEU A 208 -26.11 -33.66 0.25
C LEU A 208 -24.66 -33.93 0.65
N THR A 209 -23.81 -32.94 0.46
CA THR A 209 -22.40 -32.96 0.87
C THR A 209 -22.11 -31.78 1.77
N GLY A 210 -21.38 -32.02 2.87
CA GLY A 210 -20.77 -31.04 3.70
C GLY A 210 -19.29 -30.89 3.36
N ASP A 211 -18.74 -29.67 3.39
CA ASP A 211 -17.31 -29.42 3.28
C ASP A 211 -16.84 -28.69 4.55
N VAL A 212 -15.73 -29.14 5.08
CA VAL A 212 -15.05 -28.48 6.19
C VAL A 212 -13.59 -28.24 5.84
N ALA A 213 -13.07 -27.08 6.22
CA ALA A 213 -11.67 -26.75 6.06
C ALA A 213 -11.17 -26.01 7.28
N PHE A 214 -9.91 -26.24 7.61
CA PHE A 214 -9.21 -25.58 8.69
C PHE A 214 -7.78 -25.32 8.21
N ARG A 215 -7.25 -24.10 8.51
CA ARG A 215 -5.86 -23.74 8.31
C ARG A 215 -5.34 -23.02 9.54
N SER A 216 -4.17 -23.42 9.98
CA SER A 216 -3.38 -22.73 11.00
C SER A 216 -2.13 -22.22 10.34
N SER A 217 -1.89 -20.92 10.44
CA SER A 217 -0.71 -20.22 9.89
C SER A 217 0.05 -19.59 11.05
N ASP A 218 1.34 -19.82 11.12
CA ASP A 218 2.23 -19.22 12.11
C ASP A 218 3.18 -18.24 11.41
N TYR A 219 2.91 -16.96 11.59
CA TYR A 219 3.68 -15.87 11.00
C TYR A 219 4.76 -15.42 11.98
N GLU A 220 6.00 -15.30 11.52
CA GLU A 220 7.14 -14.87 12.34
C GLU A 220 6.89 -13.58 13.14
N ILE A 221 6.11 -12.65 12.61
CA ILE A 221 5.88 -11.34 13.23
C ILE A 221 4.51 -11.23 13.91
N SER A 222 3.43 -11.56 13.20
CA SER A 222 2.07 -11.40 13.74
C SER A 222 1.57 -12.58 14.57
N GLY A 223 2.38 -13.64 14.67
CA GLY A 223 2.01 -14.85 15.42
C GLY A 223 1.00 -15.73 14.69
N SER A 224 0.34 -16.60 15.45
CA SER A 224 -0.53 -17.64 14.89
C SER A 224 -1.90 -17.11 14.53
N SER A 225 -2.41 -17.55 13.38
CA SER A 225 -3.71 -17.26 12.81
C SER A 225 -4.44 -18.55 12.44
N ASN A 226 -5.76 -18.59 12.68
CA ASN A 226 -6.57 -19.76 12.37
C ASN A 226 -7.77 -19.37 11.54
N THR A 227 -7.93 -20.03 10.40
CA THR A 227 -9.07 -19.84 9.51
C THR A 227 -9.85 -21.12 9.35
N SER A 228 -11.17 -21.03 9.16
CA SER A 228 -12.05 -22.18 9.02
C SER A 228 -13.15 -21.91 8.02
N ARG A 229 -13.62 -22.99 7.41
CA ARG A 229 -14.78 -22.99 6.52
C ARG A 229 -15.67 -24.18 6.83
N VAL A 230 -16.98 -23.94 6.82
CA VAL A 230 -17.99 -24.99 6.82
C VAL A 230 -19.00 -24.65 5.74
N SER A 231 -19.33 -25.61 4.88
CA SER A 231 -20.36 -25.42 3.87
C SER A 231 -21.21 -26.69 3.66
N LEU A 232 -22.43 -26.48 3.20
CA LEU A 232 -23.35 -27.54 2.77
C LEU A 232 -23.80 -27.25 1.35
N SER A 233 -23.82 -28.30 0.53
CA SER A 233 -24.29 -28.28 -0.83
C SER A 233 -25.32 -29.39 -1.00
N TYR A 234 -26.55 -29.02 -1.42
CA TYR A 234 -27.63 -29.96 -1.66
C TYR A 234 -28.11 -29.90 -3.09
N VAL A 235 -27.90 -30.98 -3.83
CA VAL A 235 -28.43 -31.20 -5.17
C VAL A 235 -29.81 -31.89 -5.01
N MET A 236 -30.86 -31.09 -5.10
CA MET A 236 -32.23 -31.60 -4.91
C MET A 236 -32.69 -32.42 -6.11
N ASN A 237 -32.33 -31.99 -7.31
CA ASN A 237 -32.59 -32.66 -8.60
C ASN A 237 -31.69 -32.01 -9.68
N ASP A 238 -31.88 -32.44 -10.93
CA ASP A 238 -31.09 -31.93 -12.07
C ASP A 238 -31.29 -30.42 -12.31
N MET A 239 -32.37 -29.82 -11.79
CA MET A 239 -32.71 -28.42 -12.01
C MET A 239 -32.30 -27.50 -10.86
N ALA A 240 -32.09 -28.02 -9.65
CA ALA A 240 -31.91 -27.15 -8.47
C ALA A 240 -30.82 -27.66 -7.51
N LYS A 241 -29.87 -26.73 -7.20
CA LYS A 241 -28.81 -26.94 -6.22
C LYS A 241 -28.81 -25.79 -5.21
N PHE A 242 -28.84 -26.13 -3.93
CA PHE A 242 -28.72 -25.16 -2.82
C PHE A 242 -27.33 -25.19 -2.21
N ARG A 243 -26.86 -24.05 -1.78
CA ARG A 243 -25.56 -23.91 -1.10
C ARG A 243 -25.69 -22.95 0.06
N VAL A 244 -25.08 -23.32 1.19
CA VAL A 244 -24.88 -22.43 2.33
C VAL A 244 -23.47 -22.63 2.85
N GLY A 245 -22.81 -21.56 3.26
CA GLY A 245 -21.47 -21.63 3.79
C GLY A 245 -21.18 -20.50 4.77
N PHE A 246 -20.33 -20.83 5.71
CA PHE A 246 -19.67 -19.90 6.63
C PHE A 246 -18.17 -20.06 6.48
N ASN A 247 -17.46 -18.93 6.51
CA ASN A 247 -16.02 -18.92 6.35
C ASN A 247 -15.44 -17.78 7.21
N SER A 248 -14.45 -18.09 8.03
CA SER A 248 -13.55 -17.11 8.62
C SER A 248 -12.29 -17.02 7.78
N ALA A 249 -11.82 -15.82 7.51
CA ALA A 249 -10.61 -15.57 6.76
C ALA A 249 -9.77 -14.50 7.48
N GLU A 250 -8.46 -14.60 7.31
CA GLU A 250 -7.52 -13.63 7.86
C GLU A 250 -6.53 -13.18 6.77
N ARG A 251 -6.04 -11.96 6.91
CA ARG A 251 -4.98 -11.42 6.08
C ARG A 251 -3.86 -10.85 6.93
N ALA A 252 -2.70 -11.50 6.94
CA ALA A 252 -1.53 -10.99 7.60
C ALA A 252 -1.03 -9.70 6.92
N PRO A 253 -0.47 -8.75 7.70
CA PRO A 253 0.20 -7.58 7.15
C PRO A 253 1.39 -7.97 6.26
N SER A 254 1.65 -7.17 5.24
CA SER A 254 2.79 -7.37 4.35
C SER A 254 4.11 -6.91 4.99
N VAL A 255 5.24 -7.34 4.42
CA VAL A 255 6.59 -6.84 4.81
C VAL A 255 6.62 -5.31 4.84
N ALA A 256 6.04 -4.65 3.83
CA ALA A 256 5.99 -3.20 3.77
C ALA A 256 5.18 -2.58 4.92
N ASN A 257 4.09 -3.22 5.34
CA ASN A 257 3.27 -2.72 6.44
C ASN A 257 4.02 -2.72 7.79
N TYR A 258 4.96 -3.63 7.99
CA TYR A 258 5.77 -3.69 9.20
C TYR A 258 7.00 -2.79 9.13
N PHE A 259 7.73 -2.81 8.02
CA PHE A 259 9.12 -2.34 7.97
C PHE A 259 9.33 -1.00 7.28
N ILE A 260 8.32 -0.42 6.59
CA ILE A 260 8.52 0.90 5.96
C ILE A 260 8.87 1.94 7.04
N PRO A 261 10.06 2.56 6.98
CA PRO A 261 10.44 3.58 7.95
C PRO A 261 9.50 4.78 7.86
N SER A 262 9.21 5.39 9.02
CA SER A 262 8.39 6.60 9.08
C SER A 262 9.03 7.72 8.25
N SER A 263 8.26 8.27 7.33
CA SER A 263 8.69 9.34 6.43
C SER A 263 7.59 10.39 6.26
N GLN A 264 7.99 11.56 5.79
CA GLN A 264 7.08 12.62 5.44
C GLN A 264 6.59 12.42 4.00
N GLY A 265 5.30 12.64 3.79
CA GLY A 265 4.66 12.62 2.48
C GLY A 265 3.73 13.81 2.31
N LEU A 266 3.04 13.88 1.17
CA LEU A 266 1.96 14.84 0.93
C LEU A 266 0.61 14.15 1.14
N TRP A 267 -0.28 14.86 1.82
CA TRP A 267 -1.69 14.54 1.92
C TRP A 267 -2.49 15.66 1.25
N GLU A 268 -3.45 15.30 0.44
CA GLU A 268 -4.32 16.23 -0.27
C GLU A 268 -5.70 16.28 0.42
N GLY A 269 -6.15 17.50 0.77
CA GLY A 269 -7.40 17.66 1.48
C GLY A 269 -7.59 19.05 2.05
N THR A 270 -8.57 19.18 2.95
CA THR A 270 -8.88 20.43 3.65
C THR A 270 -8.60 20.28 5.14
N ASP A 271 -7.79 21.16 5.70
CA ASP A 271 -7.63 21.26 7.14
C ASP A 271 -8.75 22.13 7.72
N ASN A 272 -9.74 21.48 8.35
CA ASN A 272 -10.88 22.15 8.96
C ASN A 272 -10.52 22.93 10.24
N CYS A 273 -9.30 22.80 10.73
CA CYS A 273 -8.79 23.57 11.86
C CYS A 273 -7.91 24.76 11.43
N ALA A 274 -7.62 24.91 10.13
CA ALA A 274 -6.88 26.05 9.60
C ALA A 274 -7.78 27.18 9.15
N GLY A 275 -7.15 28.34 8.85
CA GLY A 275 -7.82 29.56 8.46
C GLY A 275 -8.13 30.47 9.64
N SER A 276 -8.50 31.73 9.36
CA SER A 276 -8.89 32.71 10.38
C SER A 276 -10.24 32.39 11.04
N THR A 277 -11.06 31.57 10.39
CA THR A 277 -12.35 31.08 10.88
C THR A 277 -12.44 29.57 10.64
N PRO A 278 -11.80 28.75 11.52
CA PRO A 278 -11.84 27.31 11.38
C PRO A 278 -13.27 26.74 11.39
N VAL A 279 -13.50 25.66 10.65
CA VAL A 279 -14.80 24.96 10.59
C VAL A 279 -15.11 24.28 11.92
N TYR A 280 -14.09 23.70 12.57
CA TYR A 280 -14.23 23.06 13.87
C TYR A 280 -13.92 24.02 15.00
N THR A 281 -14.52 23.75 16.17
CA THR A 281 -14.28 24.55 17.38
C THR A 281 -12.85 24.37 17.91
N ALA A 282 -12.39 25.35 18.71
CA ALA A 282 -11.07 25.28 19.35
C ALA A 282 -10.89 24.01 20.17
N ALA A 283 -11.93 23.53 20.87
CA ALA A 283 -11.90 22.31 21.64
C ALA A 283 -11.73 21.03 20.77
N GLN A 284 -12.38 21.01 19.59
CA GLN A 284 -12.22 19.90 18.64
C GLN A 284 -10.82 19.90 18.02
N CYS A 285 -10.31 21.06 17.62
CA CYS A 285 -8.99 21.20 17.04
C CYS A 285 -7.85 20.93 18.07
N ALA A 286 -8.09 21.18 19.36
CA ALA A 286 -7.15 20.81 20.41
C ALA A 286 -6.89 19.28 20.49
N ASN A 287 -7.86 18.45 20.10
CA ASN A 287 -7.68 16.99 20.03
C ASN A 287 -6.65 16.56 18.96
N THR A 288 -6.35 17.40 17.97
CA THR A 288 -5.31 17.16 16.96
C THR A 288 -3.93 17.67 17.37
N GLY A 289 -3.80 18.23 18.58
CA GLY A 289 -2.57 18.84 19.11
C GLY A 289 -2.45 20.33 18.81
N MET A 290 -3.46 20.97 18.22
CA MET A 290 -3.47 22.40 17.98
C MET A 290 -3.56 23.17 19.30
N THR A 291 -2.65 24.14 19.49
CA THR A 291 -2.67 25.01 20.68
C THR A 291 -3.68 26.15 20.52
N ALA A 292 -4.12 26.74 21.64
CA ALA A 292 -5.03 27.90 21.60
C ALA A 292 -4.46 29.10 20.85
N ALA A 293 -3.14 29.28 20.86
CA ALA A 293 -2.46 30.33 20.11
C ALA A 293 -2.43 30.10 18.59
N GLN A 294 -2.53 28.85 18.15
CA GLN A 294 -2.56 28.46 16.74
C GLN A 294 -3.97 28.56 16.17
N TYR A 295 -5.01 28.40 16.99
CA TYR A 295 -6.39 28.46 16.54
C TYR A 295 -6.74 29.82 15.92
N GLY A 296 -7.19 29.82 14.67
CA GLY A 296 -7.44 31.00 13.88
C GLY A 296 -6.20 31.67 13.26
N ASN A 297 -4.99 31.14 13.53
CA ASN A 297 -3.73 31.69 13.04
C ASN A 297 -2.95 30.73 12.11
N VAL A 298 -3.44 29.53 11.86
CA VAL A 298 -2.84 28.60 10.88
C VAL A 298 -3.29 28.99 9.47
N THR A 299 -2.35 29.25 8.58
CA THR A 299 -2.66 29.60 7.20
C THR A 299 -3.16 28.37 6.44
N LEU A 300 -4.26 28.54 5.69
CA LEU A 300 -4.73 27.51 4.76
C LEU A 300 -3.66 27.25 3.68
N SER A 301 -3.47 25.98 3.33
CA SER A 301 -2.60 25.64 2.20
C SER A 301 -3.27 26.08 0.88
N PRO A 302 -2.63 26.97 0.09
CA PRO A 302 -3.17 27.40 -1.19
C PRO A 302 -3.21 26.29 -2.24
N ALA A 303 -2.45 25.19 -2.03
CA ALA A 303 -2.42 24.01 -2.88
C ALA A 303 -3.35 22.90 -2.39
N SER A 304 -4.06 23.08 -1.25
CA SER A 304 -4.80 22.02 -0.56
C SER A 304 -3.95 20.79 -0.25
N GLN A 305 -2.64 20.98 -0.09
CA GLN A 305 -1.67 19.94 0.23
C GLN A 305 -1.02 20.22 1.59
N TYR A 306 -0.90 19.18 2.38
CA TYR A 306 -0.33 19.22 3.73
C TYR A 306 0.70 18.10 3.86
N TYR A 307 1.64 18.28 4.75
CA TYR A 307 2.55 17.20 5.10
C TYR A 307 1.83 16.22 6.01
N ASN A 308 1.95 14.93 5.67
CA ASN A 308 1.59 13.84 6.56
C ASN A 308 2.85 13.08 6.98
N ARG A 309 2.73 12.28 8.00
CA ARG A 309 3.74 11.33 8.43
C ARG A 309 3.13 9.94 8.41
N GLY A 310 3.75 9.05 7.66
CA GLY A 310 3.32 7.66 7.54
C GLY A 310 4.52 6.73 7.60
N GLY A 311 4.26 5.48 7.92
CA GLY A 311 5.29 4.44 7.99
C GLY A 311 4.67 3.10 8.33
N GLY A 312 5.49 2.08 8.47
CA GLY A 312 5.09 0.78 8.96
C GLY A 312 4.76 0.82 10.46
N ASN A 313 4.02 -0.19 10.87
CA ASN A 313 3.71 -0.40 12.29
C ASN A 313 4.03 -1.86 12.65
N PRO A 314 5.03 -2.13 13.49
CA PRO A 314 5.40 -3.49 13.90
C PRO A 314 4.35 -4.18 14.78
N ASP A 315 3.40 -3.42 15.35
CA ASP A 315 2.35 -3.95 16.23
C ASP A 315 1.05 -4.28 15.47
N LEU A 316 1.07 -4.28 14.13
CA LEU A 316 -0.10 -4.66 13.34
C LEU A 316 -0.45 -6.13 13.55
N ILE A 317 -1.73 -6.38 13.77
CA ILE A 317 -2.33 -7.72 13.80
C ILE A 317 -2.98 -8.04 12.44
N PRO A 318 -3.24 -9.32 12.14
CA PRO A 318 -3.99 -9.70 10.95
C PRO A 318 -5.38 -9.06 10.90
N GLU A 319 -5.84 -8.79 9.68
CA GLU A 319 -7.22 -8.42 9.42
C GLU A 319 -8.08 -9.68 9.42
N GLU A 320 -9.23 -9.64 10.08
CA GLU A 320 -10.18 -10.74 10.18
C GLU A 320 -11.44 -10.45 9.37
N ALA A 321 -11.99 -11.46 8.74
CA ALA A 321 -13.25 -11.38 8.01
C ALA A 321 -14.09 -12.64 8.20
N GLU A 322 -15.38 -12.43 8.47
CA GLU A 322 -16.38 -13.50 8.51
C GLU A 322 -17.35 -13.32 7.34
N THR A 323 -17.60 -14.43 6.65
CA THR A 323 -18.48 -14.42 5.47
C THR A 323 -19.52 -15.52 5.58
N THR A 324 -20.78 -15.16 5.44
CA THR A 324 -21.89 -16.12 5.29
C THR A 324 -22.43 -16.01 3.87
N THR A 325 -22.56 -17.16 3.19
CA THR A 325 -23.09 -17.24 1.84
C THR A 325 -24.30 -18.16 1.79
N ILE A 326 -25.33 -17.75 1.05
CA ILE A 326 -26.49 -18.57 0.71
C ILE A 326 -26.71 -18.43 -0.79
N GLY A 327 -26.88 -19.53 -1.48
CA GLY A 327 -27.05 -19.52 -2.93
C GLY A 327 -27.98 -20.66 -3.43
N VAL A 328 -28.66 -20.37 -4.51
CA VAL A 328 -29.45 -21.34 -5.28
C VAL A 328 -28.94 -21.27 -6.71
N VAL A 329 -28.68 -22.42 -7.29
CA VAL A 329 -28.40 -22.56 -8.71
C VAL A 329 -29.59 -23.29 -9.34
N LEU A 330 -30.17 -22.66 -10.36
CA LEU A 330 -31.25 -23.24 -11.13
C LEU A 330 -30.73 -23.48 -12.56
N ASP A 331 -30.82 -24.72 -13.02
CA ASP A 331 -30.44 -25.10 -14.38
C ASP A 331 -31.71 -25.49 -15.13
N PHE A 332 -32.00 -24.80 -16.20
CA PHE A 332 -33.17 -25.07 -17.03
C PHE A 332 -32.75 -25.79 -18.32
N GLU A 333 -33.47 -26.81 -18.73
CA GLU A 333 -33.19 -27.63 -19.93
C GLU A 333 -33.03 -26.81 -21.23
N ASN A 334 -33.41 -25.53 -21.22
CA ASN A 334 -33.27 -24.62 -22.36
C ASN A 334 -31.91 -23.85 -22.38
N GLY A 335 -30.95 -24.21 -21.54
CA GLY A 335 -29.62 -23.63 -21.51
C GLY A 335 -29.53 -22.30 -20.76
N VAL A 336 -30.51 -21.93 -19.94
CA VAL A 336 -30.48 -20.80 -19.00
C VAL A 336 -30.09 -21.34 -17.62
N THR A 337 -29.02 -20.78 -17.04
CA THR A 337 -28.57 -21.09 -15.67
C THR A 337 -28.57 -19.82 -14.80
#